data_031ec1607d78b7645c125dc365fa4a7d
#
_entry.id   031ec1607d78b7645c125dc365fa4a7d
#
_cell.length_a   1.000
_cell.length_b   1.000
_cell.length_c   1.000
_cell.angle_alpha   90.00
_cell.angle_beta   90.00
_cell.angle_gamma   90.00
#
_symmetry.space_group_name_H-M   'P 1'
#
loop_
_entity.id
_entity.type
_entity.pdbx_description
1 polymer ?
#
loop_
_entity_poly.entity_id
_entity_poly.type
_entity_poly.pdbx_seq_one_letter_code
_entity_poly.pdbx_strand_id
1 'polypeptide(L)'
;NYISILELNNLISGSLVIISVMVLSSLIDLPANLIKIFNIDEKFGFNRMSIKVFILDGVKQLILSILIGLPILLFSLWIIGNLGELWWLWLWVFISFFNFAMLSLYPLYIAPLFNKFEPLSDIKLKAKIEKLLLRCGFKSSGLFVMNGSLRSNHGNAYFTGFGKSKRIVFFDTLLEKLNSKEIEAVLAHELGHFHHEHVKKN
;
A
#
# COMPACT_ATOMS: atom_id res chain seq x y z
N ASN A 1 -10.67 35.34 10.81
CA ASN A 1 -9.97 34.05 10.70
C ASN A 1 -9.66 33.54 12.12
N TYR A 2 -10.30 32.46 12.56
CA TYR A 2 -10.13 31.93 13.94
C TYR A 2 -8.66 31.64 14.29
N ILE A 3 -7.87 31.22 13.29
CA ILE A 3 -6.45 30.84 13.43
C ILE A 3 -5.55 32.07 13.56
N SER A 4 -5.89 33.19 12.92
CA SER A 4 -5.17 34.46 13.07
C SER A 4 -5.43 35.12 14.43
N ILE A 5 -6.55 34.81 15.08
CA ILE A 5 -6.89 35.31 16.44
C ILE A 5 -5.99 34.63 17.49
N LEU A 6 -5.48 33.43 17.23
CA LEU A 6 -4.61 32.67 18.13
C LEU A 6 -3.14 33.07 18.04
N GLU A 7 -2.77 34.03 17.18
CA GLU A 7 -1.37 34.49 16.93
C GLU A 7 -0.36 33.35 16.70
N LEU A 8 -0.87 32.23 16.12
CA LEU A 8 -0.03 31.06 15.87
C LEU A 8 0.95 31.33 14.73
N ASN A 9 2.15 30.76 14.85
CA ASN A 9 3.13 30.78 13.77
C ASN A 9 2.53 30.22 12.46
N ASN A 10 2.86 30.81 11.31
CA ASN A 10 2.35 30.45 9.99
C ASN A 10 2.45 28.95 9.70
N LEU A 11 3.49 28.28 10.18
CA LEU A 11 3.69 26.85 10.01
C LEU A 11 2.64 26.04 10.80
N ILE A 12 2.35 26.42 12.03
CA ILE A 12 1.33 25.77 12.87
C ILE A 12 -0.06 26.04 12.29
N SER A 13 -0.34 27.26 11.90
CA SER A 13 -1.63 27.65 11.29
C SER A 13 -1.90 26.87 10.00
N GLY A 14 -0.90 26.77 9.11
CA GLY A 14 -0.99 26.00 7.88
C GLY A 14 -1.20 24.50 8.13
N SER A 15 -0.47 23.95 9.11
CA SER A 15 -0.64 22.55 9.51
C SER A 15 -2.04 22.26 10.04
N LEU A 16 -2.58 23.12 10.90
CA LEU A 16 -3.92 22.97 11.47
C LEU A 16 -5.01 23.00 10.38
N VAL A 17 -4.89 23.89 9.40
CA VAL A 17 -5.84 23.94 8.27
C VAL A 17 -5.81 22.64 7.48
N ILE A 18 -4.63 22.16 7.08
CA ILE A 18 -4.50 20.95 6.29
C ILE A 18 -5.00 19.73 7.07
N ILE A 19 -4.61 19.58 8.33
CA ILE A 19 -5.07 18.48 9.19
C ILE A 19 -6.59 18.53 9.37
N SER A 20 -7.18 19.73 9.57
CA SER A 20 -8.63 19.87 9.69
C SER A 20 -9.36 19.39 8.43
N VAL A 21 -8.87 19.74 7.24
CA VAL A 21 -9.43 19.28 5.97
C VAL A 21 -9.30 17.76 5.83
N MET A 22 -8.14 17.19 6.19
CA MET A 22 -7.93 15.73 6.14
C MET A 22 -8.86 14.98 7.12
N VAL A 23 -9.04 15.48 8.32
CA VAL A 23 -9.97 14.90 9.32
C VAL A 23 -11.40 14.98 8.83
N LEU A 24 -11.84 16.13 8.32
CA LEU A 24 -13.19 16.29 7.79
C LEU A 24 -13.44 15.34 6.60
N SER A 25 -12.50 15.24 5.67
CA SER A 25 -12.59 14.29 4.54
C SER A 25 -12.72 12.85 5.05
N SER A 26 -11.87 12.45 6.01
CA SER A 26 -11.92 11.10 6.59
C SER A 26 -13.25 10.80 7.30
N LEU A 27 -13.86 11.80 7.95
CA LEU A 27 -15.17 11.66 8.60
C LEU A 27 -16.30 11.51 7.58
N ILE A 28 -16.20 12.18 6.42
CA ILE A 28 -17.16 12.05 5.33
C ILE A 28 -17.02 10.69 4.63
N ASP A 29 -15.78 10.20 4.44
CA ASP A 29 -15.51 8.92 3.79
C ASP A 29 -15.87 7.70 4.66
N LEU A 30 -15.85 7.86 5.99
CA LEU A 30 -16.10 6.75 6.93
C LEU A 30 -17.46 6.05 6.71
N PRO A 31 -18.61 6.76 6.61
CA PRO A 31 -19.90 6.11 6.32
C PRO A 31 -19.92 5.39 4.98
N ALA A 32 -19.33 5.99 3.94
CA ALA A 32 -19.26 5.38 2.61
C ALA A 32 -18.45 4.08 2.63
N ASN A 33 -17.32 4.05 3.33
CA ASN A 33 -16.50 2.86 3.51
C ASN A 33 -17.23 1.77 4.32
N LEU A 34 -17.96 2.14 5.37
CA LEU A 34 -18.78 1.20 6.15
C LEU A 34 -19.85 0.56 5.27
N ILE A 35 -20.60 1.36 4.51
CA ILE A 35 -21.63 0.85 3.58
C ILE A 35 -20.99 -0.05 2.51
N LYS A 36 -19.87 0.36 1.93
CA LYS A 36 -19.17 -0.45 0.92
C LYS A 36 -18.80 -1.82 1.48
N ILE A 37 -18.09 -1.87 2.62
CA ILE A 37 -17.56 -3.12 3.19
C ILE A 37 -18.67 -4.00 3.76
N PHE A 38 -19.52 -3.45 4.63
CA PHE A 38 -20.48 -4.25 5.42
C PHE A 38 -21.86 -4.40 4.78
N ASN A 39 -22.15 -3.66 3.69
CA ASN A 39 -23.38 -3.82 2.94
C ASN A 39 -23.11 -4.35 1.53
N ILE A 40 -22.29 -3.65 0.74
CA ILE A 40 -22.10 -4.00 -0.66
C ILE A 40 -21.25 -5.27 -0.79
N ASP A 41 -20.04 -5.24 -0.26
CA ASP A 41 -19.10 -6.37 -0.36
C ASP A 41 -19.65 -7.61 0.36
N GLU A 42 -20.37 -7.42 1.48
CA GLU A 42 -21.07 -8.49 2.19
C GLU A 42 -22.14 -9.14 1.33
N LYS A 43 -23.00 -8.33 0.69
CA LYS A 43 -24.07 -8.81 -0.19
C LYS A 43 -23.55 -9.67 -1.35
N PHE A 44 -22.36 -9.35 -1.86
CA PHE A 44 -21.74 -10.10 -2.96
C PHE A 44 -20.78 -11.20 -2.48
N GLY A 45 -20.66 -11.45 -1.17
CA GLY A 45 -19.81 -12.48 -0.60
C GLY A 45 -18.31 -12.16 -0.68
N PHE A 46 -17.94 -10.88 -0.84
CA PHE A 46 -16.56 -10.43 -0.89
C PHE A 46 -16.01 -9.99 0.47
N ASN A 47 -16.88 -9.58 1.39
CA ASN A 47 -16.44 -9.19 2.73
C ASN A 47 -16.08 -10.41 3.59
N ARG A 48 -14.91 -10.34 4.21
CA ARG A 48 -14.49 -11.22 5.33
C ARG A 48 -14.03 -10.40 6.54
N MET A 49 -14.08 -9.06 6.43
CA MET A 49 -13.60 -8.15 7.47
C MET A 49 -14.62 -8.07 8.61
N SER A 50 -14.15 -8.30 9.84
CA SER A 50 -14.93 -8.03 11.04
C SER A 50 -14.83 -6.54 11.43
N ILE A 51 -15.84 -6.04 12.16
CA ILE A 51 -15.82 -4.67 12.72
C ILE A 51 -14.57 -4.43 13.57
N LYS A 52 -14.12 -5.44 14.32
CA LYS A 52 -12.89 -5.36 15.13
C LYS A 52 -11.66 -5.11 14.26
N VAL A 53 -11.51 -5.83 13.14
CA VAL A 53 -10.40 -5.64 12.19
C VAL A 53 -10.47 -4.26 11.56
N PHE A 54 -11.67 -3.81 11.17
CA PHE A 54 -11.89 -2.48 10.60
C PHE A 54 -11.43 -1.36 11.56
N ILE A 55 -11.83 -1.44 12.84
CA ILE A 55 -11.42 -0.45 13.86
C ILE A 55 -9.91 -0.51 14.10
N LEU A 56 -9.32 -1.71 14.27
CA LEU A 56 -7.89 -1.87 14.48
C LEU A 56 -7.06 -1.33 13.32
N ASP A 57 -7.50 -1.58 12.09
CA ASP A 57 -6.83 -1.05 10.91
C ASP A 57 -6.95 0.48 10.83
N GLY A 58 -8.11 1.04 11.19
CA GLY A 58 -8.31 2.48 11.30
C GLY A 58 -7.37 3.13 12.32
N VAL A 59 -7.22 2.53 13.50
CA VAL A 59 -6.27 3.01 14.52
C VAL A 59 -4.82 2.94 14.04
N LYS A 60 -4.42 1.82 13.38
CA LYS A 60 -3.07 1.71 12.80
C LYS A 60 -2.83 2.75 11.72
N GLN A 61 -3.80 2.99 10.83
CA GLN A 61 -3.72 4.03 9.81
C GLN A 61 -3.57 5.42 10.42
N LEU A 62 -4.33 5.73 11.47
CA LEU A 62 -4.22 7.00 12.18
C LEU A 62 -2.82 7.19 12.79
N ILE A 63 -2.29 6.16 13.47
CA ILE A 63 -0.93 6.20 14.04
C ILE A 63 0.12 6.42 12.94
N LEU A 64 0.02 5.70 11.82
CA LEU A 64 0.94 5.86 10.69
C LEU A 64 0.81 7.26 10.05
N SER A 65 -0.40 7.80 9.94
CA SER A 65 -0.62 9.16 9.43
C SER A 65 0.04 10.21 10.33
N ILE A 66 0.02 10.01 11.65
CA ILE A 66 0.72 10.90 12.59
C ILE A 66 2.25 10.70 12.50
N LEU A 67 2.73 9.46 12.53
CA LEU A 67 4.16 9.18 12.57
C LEU A 67 4.90 9.51 11.26
N ILE A 68 4.23 9.36 10.13
CA ILE A 68 4.82 9.55 8.80
C ILE A 68 4.27 10.82 8.14
N GLY A 69 2.96 10.99 8.13
CA GLY A 69 2.30 12.09 7.42
C GLY A 69 2.57 13.45 8.06
N LEU A 70 2.52 13.55 9.38
CA LEU A 70 2.76 14.81 10.07
C LEU A 70 4.19 15.37 9.86
N PRO A 71 5.28 14.58 10.00
CA PRO A 71 6.62 15.06 9.67
C PRO A 71 6.78 15.50 8.21
N ILE A 72 6.18 14.78 7.27
CA ILE A 72 6.19 15.16 5.85
C ILE A 72 5.48 16.49 5.64
N LEU A 73 4.31 16.66 6.23
CA LEU A 73 3.54 17.91 6.16
C LEU A 73 4.33 19.08 6.73
N LEU A 74 4.87 18.93 7.93
CA LEU A 74 5.65 19.99 8.59
C LEU A 74 6.89 20.36 7.78
N PHE A 75 7.62 19.38 7.27
CA PHE A 75 8.81 19.62 6.45
C PHE A 75 8.45 20.25 5.10
N SER A 76 7.35 19.85 4.48
CA SER A 76 6.85 20.47 3.25
C SER A 76 6.50 21.95 3.46
N LEU A 77 5.79 22.28 4.54
CA LEU A 77 5.47 23.65 4.88
C LEU A 77 6.71 24.48 5.23
N TRP A 78 7.70 23.86 5.88
CA TRP A 78 8.98 24.51 6.15
C TRP A 78 9.73 24.82 4.86
N ILE A 79 9.79 23.91 3.88
CA ILE A 79 10.35 24.14 2.53
C ILE A 79 9.69 25.36 1.88
N ILE A 80 8.36 25.40 1.87
CA ILE A 80 7.58 26.49 1.26
C ILE A 80 7.91 27.85 1.91
N GLY A 81 8.05 27.86 3.22
CA GLY A 81 8.28 29.09 3.98
C GLY A 81 9.73 29.60 3.99
N ASN A 82 10.73 28.74 3.72
CA ASN A 82 12.15 29.09 3.98
C ASN A 82 13.06 29.00 2.78
N LEU A 83 12.72 28.31 1.68
CA LEU A 83 13.64 28.08 0.55
C LEU A 83 13.49 29.07 -0.61
N GLY A 84 12.85 30.23 -0.38
CA GLY A 84 12.77 31.33 -1.35
C GLY A 84 12.04 30.95 -2.64
N GLU A 85 12.48 31.51 -3.78
CA GLU A 85 11.78 31.34 -5.08
C GLU A 85 11.80 29.91 -5.63
N LEU A 86 12.77 29.08 -5.22
CA LEU A 86 12.91 27.69 -5.68
C LEU A 86 12.25 26.67 -4.74
N TRP A 87 11.37 27.08 -3.82
CA TRP A 87 10.69 26.20 -2.89
C TRP A 87 9.99 25.02 -3.58
N TRP A 88 9.36 25.24 -4.73
CA TRP A 88 8.65 24.24 -5.51
C TRP A 88 9.59 23.13 -6.02
N LEU A 89 10.83 23.47 -6.43
CA LEU A 89 11.81 22.49 -6.88
C LEU A 89 12.27 21.60 -5.71
N TRP A 90 12.57 22.21 -4.57
CA TRP A 90 12.97 21.47 -3.37
C TRP A 90 11.86 20.58 -2.83
N LEU A 91 10.61 21.05 -2.87
CA LEU A 91 9.46 20.28 -2.51
C LEU A 91 9.29 19.08 -3.45
N TRP A 92 9.43 19.29 -4.76
CA TRP A 92 9.38 18.21 -5.73
C TRP A 92 10.47 17.16 -5.51
N VAL A 93 11.71 17.57 -5.26
CA VAL A 93 12.83 16.67 -4.95
C VAL A 93 12.53 15.87 -3.68
N PHE A 94 12.08 16.53 -2.62
CA PHE A 94 11.74 15.88 -1.35
C PHE A 94 10.62 14.85 -1.52
N ILE A 95 9.52 15.21 -2.14
CA ILE A 95 8.38 14.29 -2.36
C ILE A 95 8.77 13.13 -3.27
N SER A 96 9.57 13.40 -4.32
CA SER A 96 10.08 12.34 -5.20
C SER A 96 10.96 11.35 -4.44
N PHE A 97 11.91 11.84 -3.64
CA PHE A 97 12.75 11.01 -2.79
C PHE A 97 11.92 10.18 -1.80
N PHE A 98 10.95 10.82 -1.14
CA PHE A 98 10.04 10.14 -0.23
C PHE A 98 9.25 9.03 -0.92
N ASN A 99 8.69 9.28 -2.11
CA ASN A 99 7.97 8.25 -2.87
C ASN A 99 8.89 7.08 -3.22
N PHE A 100 10.13 7.33 -3.68
CA PHE A 100 11.10 6.26 -3.94
C PHE A 100 11.44 5.46 -2.69
N ALA A 101 11.64 6.13 -1.56
CA ALA A 101 11.88 5.47 -0.28
C ALA A 101 10.68 4.58 0.10
N MET A 102 9.45 5.09 -0.04
CA MET A 102 8.22 4.35 0.28
C MET A 102 8.00 3.12 -0.59
N LEU A 103 8.36 3.15 -1.89
CA LEU A 103 8.31 1.95 -2.74
C LEU A 103 9.14 0.78 -2.18
N SER A 104 10.24 1.08 -1.50
CA SER A 104 11.10 0.06 -0.89
C SER A 104 10.71 -0.28 0.55
N LEU A 105 10.32 0.72 1.33
CA LEU A 105 10.05 0.57 2.76
C LEU A 105 8.65 0.02 3.04
N TYR A 106 7.66 0.38 2.22
CA TYR A 106 6.27 -0.04 2.42
C TYR A 106 6.12 -1.57 2.52
N PRO A 107 6.61 -2.39 1.57
CA PRO A 107 6.43 -3.84 1.62
C PRO A 107 7.22 -4.51 2.77
N LEU A 108 8.24 -3.83 3.31
CA LEU A 108 9.10 -4.38 4.36
C LEU A 108 8.59 -4.06 5.76
N TYR A 109 8.06 -2.84 5.96
CA TYR A 109 7.75 -2.33 7.30
C TYR A 109 6.27 -2.00 7.49
N ILE A 110 5.59 -1.44 6.48
CA ILE A 110 4.21 -1.01 6.63
C ILE A 110 3.22 -2.15 6.34
N ALA A 111 3.39 -2.86 5.23
CA ALA A 111 2.50 -3.96 4.87
C ALA A 111 2.42 -5.06 5.95
N PRO A 112 3.52 -5.45 6.67
CA PRO A 112 3.46 -6.42 7.76
C PRO A 112 2.70 -5.97 9.00
N LEU A 113 2.45 -4.66 9.18
CA LEU A 113 1.61 -4.16 10.27
C LEU A 113 0.13 -4.55 10.07
N PHE A 114 -0.28 -4.70 8.83
CA PHE A 114 -1.67 -5.02 8.47
C PHE A 114 -1.88 -6.49 8.13
N ASN A 115 -0.89 -7.14 7.52
CA ASN A 115 -0.99 -8.50 7.02
C ASN A 115 0.16 -9.36 7.52
N LYS A 116 -0.10 -10.64 7.69
CA LYS A 116 0.95 -11.64 7.92
C LYS A 116 1.46 -12.14 6.58
N PHE A 117 2.77 -12.30 6.47
CA PHE A 117 3.45 -12.85 5.31
C PHE A 117 4.21 -14.10 5.73
N GLU A 118 3.88 -15.23 5.11
CA GLU A 118 4.53 -16.51 5.35
C GLU A 118 5.16 -17.03 4.06
N PRO A 119 6.30 -17.72 4.12
CA PRO A 119 6.85 -18.38 2.93
C PRO A 119 5.85 -19.37 2.34
N LEU A 120 5.79 -19.48 1.01
CA LEU A 120 4.96 -20.47 0.33
C LEU A 120 5.38 -21.89 0.73
N SER A 121 4.48 -22.61 1.43
CA SER A 121 4.74 -23.94 2.01
C SER A 121 4.57 -25.09 0.99
N ASP A 122 3.75 -24.92 -0.05
CA ASP A 122 3.55 -25.95 -1.08
C ASP A 122 4.82 -26.10 -1.94
N ILE A 123 5.60 -27.15 -1.65
CA ILE A 123 6.86 -27.45 -2.34
C ILE A 123 6.65 -27.69 -3.85
N LYS A 124 5.53 -28.35 -4.22
CA LYS A 124 5.25 -28.68 -5.63
C LYS A 124 4.90 -27.42 -6.42
N LEU A 125 4.05 -26.55 -5.87
CA LEU A 125 3.71 -25.26 -6.46
C LEU A 125 4.94 -24.37 -6.54
N LYS A 126 5.71 -24.28 -5.46
CA LYS A 126 6.95 -23.51 -5.39
C LYS A 126 7.92 -23.90 -6.51
N ALA A 127 8.19 -25.20 -6.69
CA ALA A 127 9.08 -25.68 -7.75
C ALA A 127 8.58 -25.33 -9.15
N LYS A 128 7.27 -25.38 -9.41
CA LYS A 128 6.68 -24.98 -10.70
C LYS A 128 6.87 -23.49 -10.95
N ILE A 129 6.59 -22.66 -9.94
CA ILE A 129 6.74 -21.21 -10.06
C ILE A 129 8.20 -20.84 -10.26
N GLU A 130 9.14 -21.41 -9.51
CA GLU A 130 10.57 -21.17 -9.67
C GLU A 130 11.05 -21.52 -11.08
N LYS A 131 10.57 -22.64 -11.65
CA LYS A 131 10.86 -23.04 -13.04
C LYS A 131 10.32 -22.03 -14.05
N LEU A 132 9.10 -21.50 -13.84
CA LEU A 132 8.52 -20.45 -14.67
C LEU A 132 9.35 -19.16 -14.59
N LEU A 133 9.72 -18.72 -13.38
CA LEU A 133 10.55 -17.54 -13.16
C LEU A 133 11.90 -17.63 -13.86
N LEU A 134 12.56 -18.79 -13.79
CA LEU A 134 13.82 -19.06 -14.48
C LEU A 134 13.67 -18.93 -16.00
N ARG A 135 12.59 -19.48 -16.58
CA ARG A 135 12.31 -19.35 -18.03
C ARG A 135 12.09 -17.90 -18.46
N CYS A 136 11.47 -17.09 -17.61
CA CYS A 136 11.23 -15.68 -17.87
C CYS A 136 12.43 -14.78 -17.52
N GLY A 137 13.54 -15.32 -17.02
CA GLY A 137 14.69 -14.53 -16.57
C GLY A 137 14.41 -13.66 -15.35
N PHE A 138 13.33 -13.95 -14.59
CA PHE A 138 12.93 -13.18 -13.43
C PHE A 138 13.62 -13.70 -12.17
N LYS A 139 14.36 -12.83 -11.46
CA LYS A 139 15.00 -13.15 -10.18
C LYS A 139 14.11 -12.69 -9.04
N SER A 140 13.61 -13.65 -8.25
CA SER A 140 12.83 -13.37 -7.02
C SER A 140 13.66 -13.68 -5.79
N SER A 141 13.52 -12.87 -4.74
CA SER A 141 14.09 -13.14 -3.41
C SER A 141 13.21 -14.05 -2.55
N GLY A 142 12.01 -14.42 -3.02
CA GLY A 142 11.12 -15.35 -2.34
C GLY A 142 9.68 -15.29 -2.83
N LEU A 143 8.95 -16.37 -2.49
CA LEU A 143 7.53 -16.53 -2.72
C LEU A 143 6.83 -16.52 -1.37
N PHE A 144 5.85 -15.62 -1.19
CA PHE A 144 5.15 -15.42 0.08
C PHE A 144 3.65 -15.56 -0.11
N VAL A 145 2.99 -15.95 0.96
CA VAL A 145 1.53 -15.97 1.08
C VAL A 145 1.13 -14.91 2.10
N MET A 146 0.15 -14.09 1.73
CA MET A 146 -0.42 -13.05 2.58
C MET A 146 -1.83 -13.46 3.01
N ASN A 147 -2.18 -13.23 4.27
CA ASN A 147 -3.50 -13.49 4.82
C ASN A 147 -4.56 -12.48 4.35
N GLY A 148 -4.78 -12.38 3.05
CA GLY A 148 -5.78 -11.51 2.44
C GLY A 148 -7.21 -11.86 2.87
N SER A 149 -7.46 -13.15 3.16
CA SER A 149 -8.73 -13.69 3.66
C SER A 149 -9.23 -13.03 4.95
N LEU A 150 -8.37 -12.37 5.70
CA LEU A 150 -8.77 -11.61 6.90
C LEU A 150 -9.72 -10.44 6.58
N ARG A 151 -9.66 -9.91 5.35
CA ARG A 151 -10.42 -8.72 4.94
C ARG A 151 -11.34 -8.95 3.75
N SER A 152 -10.90 -9.73 2.79
CA SER A 152 -11.63 -9.90 1.55
C SER A 152 -11.51 -11.32 1.00
N ASN A 153 -12.53 -11.71 0.26
CA ASN A 153 -12.56 -12.96 -0.48
C ASN A 153 -11.96 -12.83 -1.89
N HIS A 154 -11.45 -11.67 -2.28
CA HIS A 154 -10.79 -11.49 -3.56
C HIS A 154 -9.45 -12.22 -3.59
N GLY A 155 -9.27 -13.09 -4.59
CA GLY A 155 -7.97 -13.70 -4.89
C GLY A 155 -7.10 -12.73 -5.68
N ASN A 156 -5.84 -12.58 -5.30
CA ASN A 156 -4.86 -11.74 -6.01
C ASN A 156 -3.44 -12.27 -5.83
N ALA A 157 -2.55 -11.87 -6.74
CA ALA A 157 -1.11 -12.02 -6.59
C ALA A 157 -0.43 -10.75 -7.11
N TYR A 158 0.69 -10.36 -6.51
CA TYR A 158 1.41 -9.17 -6.94
C TYR A 158 2.92 -9.30 -6.76
N PHE A 159 3.64 -8.52 -7.55
CA PHE A 159 5.09 -8.36 -7.43
C PHE A 159 5.39 -7.14 -6.56
N THR A 160 6.36 -7.25 -5.68
CA THR A 160 6.79 -6.14 -4.83
C THR A 160 8.30 -6.18 -4.62
N GLY A 161 8.88 -5.05 -4.16
CA GLY A 161 10.31 -4.89 -3.99
C GLY A 161 11.02 -4.40 -5.24
N PHE A 162 12.28 -3.99 -5.08
CA PHE A 162 13.09 -3.38 -6.14
C PHE A 162 14.42 -4.13 -6.36
N GLY A 163 14.87 -4.22 -7.59
CA GLY A 163 16.16 -4.84 -7.92
C GLY A 163 16.26 -6.30 -7.47
N LYS A 164 17.19 -6.61 -6.57
CA LYS A 164 17.44 -7.96 -6.04
C LYS A 164 16.44 -8.39 -4.94
N SER A 165 15.66 -7.46 -4.39
CA SER A 165 14.68 -7.72 -3.32
C SER A 165 13.27 -7.98 -3.84
N LYS A 166 13.10 -8.24 -5.13
CA LYS A 166 11.79 -8.55 -5.73
C LYS A 166 11.19 -9.80 -5.08
N ARG A 167 9.91 -9.69 -4.68
CA ARG A 167 9.13 -10.78 -4.06
C ARG A 167 7.84 -10.98 -4.83
N ILE A 168 7.33 -12.19 -4.76
CA ILE A 168 6.00 -12.52 -5.26
C ILE A 168 5.15 -12.84 -4.05
N VAL A 169 4.01 -12.18 -3.97
CA VAL A 169 3.06 -12.35 -2.86
C VAL A 169 1.75 -12.86 -3.43
N PHE A 170 1.30 -14.00 -2.94
CA PHE A 170 0.00 -14.59 -3.22
C PHE A 170 -0.94 -14.29 -2.07
N PHE A 171 -2.19 -13.99 -2.37
CA PHE A 171 -3.24 -14.01 -1.36
C PHE A 171 -3.59 -15.46 -1.05
N ASP A 172 -3.79 -15.78 0.22
CA ASP A 172 -4.30 -17.09 0.65
C ASP A 172 -5.60 -17.47 -0.08
N THR A 173 -6.50 -16.52 -0.28
CA THR A 173 -7.74 -16.66 -1.05
C THR A 173 -7.54 -17.05 -2.52
N LEU A 174 -6.42 -16.67 -3.14
CA LEU A 174 -6.09 -17.13 -4.49
C LEU A 174 -5.70 -18.60 -4.50
N LEU A 175 -4.87 -19.01 -3.52
CA LEU A 175 -4.41 -20.38 -3.38
C LEU A 175 -5.54 -21.35 -2.98
N GLU A 176 -6.58 -20.85 -2.29
CA GLU A 176 -7.79 -21.61 -1.96
C GLU A 176 -8.66 -21.89 -3.20
N LYS A 177 -8.72 -20.96 -4.16
CA LYS A 177 -9.65 -21.00 -5.29
C LYS A 177 -9.08 -21.63 -6.54
N LEU A 178 -7.78 -21.52 -6.77
CA LEU A 178 -7.12 -21.91 -7.99
C LEU A 178 -6.22 -23.13 -7.78
N ASN A 179 -6.21 -24.04 -8.76
CA ASN A 179 -5.27 -25.13 -8.79
C ASN A 179 -3.87 -24.66 -9.27
N SER A 180 -2.85 -25.49 -9.07
CA SER A 180 -1.45 -25.14 -9.39
C SER A 180 -1.21 -24.71 -10.85
N LYS A 181 -2.01 -25.22 -11.82
CA LYS A 181 -1.88 -24.84 -13.24
C LYS A 181 -2.48 -23.45 -13.51
N GLU A 182 -3.60 -23.17 -12.85
CA GLU A 182 -4.28 -21.87 -12.96
C GLU A 182 -3.44 -20.77 -12.31
N ILE A 183 -2.82 -21.04 -11.14
CA ILE A 183 -1.89 -20.12 -10.48
C ILE A 183 -0.67 -19.86 -11.38
N GLU A 184 -0.12 -20.89 -12.03
CA GLU A 184 0.98 -20.75 -12.99
C GLU A 184 0.58 -19.87 -14.19
N ALA A 185 -0.66 -20.02 -14.70
CA ALA A 185 -1.17 -19.22 -15.81
C ALA A 185 -1.36 -17.75 -15.43
N VAL A 186 -1.94 -17.46 -14.24
CA VAL A 186 -2.06 -16.09 -13.71
C VAL A 186 -0.69 -15.46 -13.56
N LEU A 187 0.27 -16.18 -12.99
CA LEU A 187 1.61 -15.66 -12.80
C LEU A 187 2.36 -15.45 -14.13
N ALA A 188 2.16 -16.34 -15.12
CA ALA A 188 2.72 -16.17 -16.46
C ALA A 188 2.16 -14.91 -17.14
N HIS A 189 0.87 -14.60 -16.95
CA HIS A 189 0.25 -13.37 -17.43
C HIS A 189 0.92 -12.12 -16.80
N GLU A 190 1.06 -12.10 -15.50
CA GLU A 190 1.71 -11.00 -14.77
C GLU A 190 3.18 -10.83 -15.18
N LEU A 191 3.92 -11.94 -15.35
CA LEU A 191 5.30 -11.92 -15.85
C LEU A 191 5.38 -11.42 -17.29
N GLY A 192 4.36 -11.67 -18.12
CA GLY A 192 4.25 -11.14 -19.48
C GLY A 192 4.23 -9.61 -19.47
N HIS A 193 3.47 -8.99 -18.59
CA HIS A 193 3.47 -7.53 -18.40
C HIS A 193 4.85 -6.99 -18.01
N PHE A 194 5.57 -7.72 -17.18
CA PHE A 194 6.92 -7.37 -16.77
C PHE A 194 7.94 -7.51 -17.92
N HIS A 195 7.86 -8.60 -18.72
CA HIS A 195 8.79 -8.87 -19.82
C HIS A 195 8.65 -7.87 -20.97
N HIS A 196 7.42 -7.44 -21.27
CA HIS A 196 7.14 -6.45 -22.31
C HIS A 196 7.39 -5.00 -21.85
N GLU A 197 7.98 -4.78 -20.66
CA GLU A 197 8.29 -3.45 -20.13
C GLU A 197 7.09 -2.48 -20.15
N HIS A 198 5.86 -2.99 -19.98
CA HIS A 198 4.65 -2.19 -20.04
C HIS A 198 4.68 -1.01 -19.05
N VAL A 199 5.41 -1.14 -17.95
CA VAL A 199 5.61 -0.07 -16.94
C VAL A 199 6.51 1.06 -17.47
N LYS A 200 7.33 0.82 -18.51
CA LYS A 200 8.18 1.85 -19.11
C LYS A 200 7.56 2.52 -20.34
N LYS A 201 6.45 1.97 -20.87
CA LYS A 201 5.79 2.47 -22.07
C LYS A 201 4.56 3.34 -21.81
N ASN A 202 4.12 3.42 -20.54
CA ASN A 202 3.11 4.33 -20.05
C ASN A 202 3.79 5.41 -19.17
#